data_53861fe171785a8ff2c06d72ca73b3fc
#
_entry.id   53861fe171785a8ff2c06d72ca73b3fc
#
_cell.length_a   1.000
_cell.length_b   1.000
_cell.length_c   1.000
_cell.angle_alpha   90.00
_cell.angle_beta   90.00
_cell.angle_gamma   90.00
#
_symmetry.space_group_name_H-M   'P 1'
#
loop_
_entity.id
_entity.type
_entity.pdbx_description
1 polymer ?
#
loop_
_entity_poly.entity_id
_entity_poly.type
_entity_poly.pdbx_seq_one_letter_code
_entity_poly.pdbx_strand_id
1 'polypeptide(L)'
;VIISGINRGFNMGTDIIYSGTVAAAREAALHGIPAVAVSAEGFEPPYPFEEAARFCAEHLEEFLELWESEFLININVPHGSTGRWQVGYPEHRDYGDAIEPVQVSEDIISYRVSVDPKHAHHFIPNQDSDMELLSRGIISVTPVGVHPVMIESAYRRFADLASDEKKSR
;
A
#
# COMPACT_ATOMS: atom_id res chain seq x y z
N VAL A 1 -0.63 -21.28 -0.27
CA VAL A 1 -0.50 -19.86 -0.61
C VAL A 1 -1.86 -19.22 -0.83
N ILE A 2 -2.02 -17.97 -0.44
CA ILE A 2 -3.17 -17.14 -0.82
C ILE A 2 -2.68 -16.06 -1.78
N ILE A 3 -3.34 -15.95 -2.92
CA ILE A 3 -3.12 -14.86 -3.89
C ILE A 3 -4.40 -14.02 -3.91
N SER A 4 -4.30 -12.76 -3.51
CA SER A 4 -5.41 -11.81 -3.50
C SER A 4 -5.30 -10.86 -4.70
N GLY A 5 -6.34 -10.77 -5.48
CA GLY A 5 -6.37 -9.91 -6.67
C GLY A 5 -6.97 -10.63 -7.88
N ILE A 6 -6.79 -10.11 -9.10
CA ILE A 6 -5.97 -8.94 -9.45
C ILE A 6 -6.82 -7.68 -9.26
N ASN A 7 -6.31 -6.73 -8.47
CA ASN A 7 -6.96 -5.45 -8.25
C ASN A 7 -6.85 -4.56 -9.49
N ARG A 8 -7.92 -3.87 -9.84
CA ARG A 8 -7.89 -2.80 -10.84
C ARG A 8 -7.49 -1.49 -10.18
N GLY A 9 -6.28 -1.07 -10.40
CA GLY A 9 -5.61 0.07 -9.77
C GLY A 9 -4.48 -0.37 -8.88
N PHE A 10 -3.46 0.46 -8.76
CA PHE A 10 -2.33 0.19 -7.89
C PHE A 10 -2.71 0.22 -6.41
N ASN A 11 -2.03 -0.62 -5.64
CA ASN A 11 -1.98 -0.57 -4.20
C ASN A 11 -0.52 -0.28 -3.80
N MET A 12 -0.15 0.99 -3.79
CA MET A 12 1.22 1.47 -3.55
C MET A 12 1.25 2.52 -2.44
N GLY A 13 2.39 2.65 -1.79
CA GLY A 13 2.57 3.66 -0.75
C GLY A 13 1.49 3.63 0.31
N THR A 14 0.91 4.78 0.61
CA THR A 14 -0.17 4.91 1.61
C THR A 14 -1.45 4.14 1.22
N ASP A 15 -1.72 3.90 -0.07
CA ASP A 15 -2.90 3.16 -0.55
C ASP A 15 -2.97 1.75 0.03
N ILE A 16 -1.83 1.14 0.36
CA ILE A 16 -1.71 -0.19 0.98
C ILE A 16 -2.57 -0.31 2.25
N ILE A 17 -2.71 0.78 3.01
CA ILE A 17 -3.46 0.80 4.27
C ILE A 17 -4.95 0.65 4.04
N TYR A 18 -5.46 1.19 2.94
CA TYR A 18 -6.89 1.23 2.61
C TYR A 18 -7.35 0.07 1.72
N SER A 19 -6.39 -0.71 1.20
CA SER A 19 -6.65 -1.74 0.19
C SER A 19 -7.27 -3.00 0.79
N GLY A 20 -8.43 -3.40 0.28
CA GLY A 20 -9.04 -4.70 0.58
C GLY A 20 -8.23 -5.88 0.02
N THR A 21 -7.60 -5.69 -1.14
CA THR A 21 -6.72 -6.71 -1.76
C THR A 21 -5.51 -6.99 -0.90
N VAL A 22 -4.85 -5.95 -0.40
CA VAL A 22 -3.71 -6.09 0.51
C VAL A 22 -4.16 -6.62 1.87
N ALA A 23 -5.33 -6.20 2.37
CA ALA A 23 -5.87 -6.68 3.65
C ALA A 23 -6.13 -8.18 3.63
N ALA A 24 -6.67 -8.74 2.53
CA ALA A 24 -6.89 -10.18 2.41
C ALA A 24 -5.57 -10.98 2.41
N ALA A 25 -4.54 -10.48 1.73
CA ALA A 25 -3.21 -11.10 1.79
C ALA A 25 -2.58 -10.96 3.19
N ARG A 26 -2.78 -9.82 3.87
CA ARG A 26 -2.31 -9.62 5.24
C ARG A 26 -2.96 -10.60 6.21
N GLU A 27 -4.26 -10.81 6.09
CA GLU A 27 -4.99 -11.76 6.91
C GLU A 27 -4.41 -13.19 6.76
N ALA A 28 -4.12 -13.62 5.53
CA ALA A 28 -3.48 -14.89 5.29
C ALA A 28 -2.09 -14.99 5.95
N ALA A 29 -1.27 -13.95 5.80
CA ALA A 29 0.06 -13.92 6.40
C ALA A 29 0.02 -13.95 7.94
N LEU A 30 -0.95 -13.27 8.57
CA LEU A 30 -1.18 -13.33 10.02
C LEU A 30 -1.49 -14.75 10.52
N HIS A 31 -2.04 -15.60 9.65
CA HIS A 31 -2.27 -17.03 9.94
C HIS A 31 -1.10 -17.93 9.50
N GLY A 32 0.05 -17.40 9.19
CA GLY A 32 1.22 -18.15 8.76
C GLY A 32 1.08 -18.78 7.37
N ILE A 33 0.20 -18.26 6.53
CA ILE A 33 -0.02 -18.73 5.16
C ILE A 33 0.70 -17.78 4.21
N PRO A 34 1.60 -18.27 3.34
CA PRO A 34 2.25 -17.43 2.33
C PRO A 34 1.23 -16.63 1.51
N ALA A 35 1.45 -15.33 1.38
CA ALA A 35 0.44 -14.41 0.86
C ALA A 35 1.00 -13.39 -0.11
N VAL A 36 0.31 -13.24 -1.24
CA VAL A 36 0.62 -12.30 -2.32
C VAL A 36 -0.60 -11.45 -2.63
N ALA A 37 -0.43 -10.13 -2.66
CA ALA A 37 -1.41 -9.19 -3.20
C ALA A 37 -0.97 -8.76 -4.59
N VAL A 38 -1.85 -8.86 -5.58
CA VAL A 38 -1.53 -8.51 -6.98
C VAL A 38 -2.46 -7.40 -7.46
N SER A 39 -1.86 -6.36 -8.03
CA SER A 39 -2.55 -5.20 -8.58
C SER A 39 -2.03 -4.86 -9.96
N ALA A 40 -2.91 -4.39 -10.83
CA ALA A 40 -2.58 -3.95 -12.17
C ALA A 40 -3.08 -2.52 -12.38
N GLU A 41 -2.39 -1.73 -13.19
CA GLU A 41 -2.84 -0.38 -13.55
C GLU A 41 -4.28 -0.38 -14.05
N GLY A 42 -5.10 0.53 -13.54
CA GLY A 42 -6.54 0.45 -13.72
C GLY A 42 -7.23 1.69 -14.27
N PHE A 43 -6.47 2.67 -14.79
CA PHE A 43 -7.05 3.94 -15.24
C PHE A 43 -7.83 3.78 -16.54
N GLU A 44 -7.26 3.14 -17.55
CA GLU A 44 -7.89 2.95 -18.86
C GLU A 44 -7.67 1.54 -19.43
N PRO A 45 -8.64 0.98 -20.17
CA PRO A 45 -8.45 -0.30 -20.86
C PRO A 45 -7.50 -0.14 -22.09
N PRO A 46 -6.83 -1.21 -22.51
CA PRO A 46 -6.88 -2.55 -21.94
C PRO A 46 -6.11 -2.64 -20.62
N TYR A 47 -6.70 -3.29 -19.61
CA TYR A 47 -6.03 -3.46 -18.32
C TYR A 47 -4.98 -4.58 -18.39
N PRO A 48 -3.79 -4.43 -17.75
CA PRO A 48 -2.70 -5.41 -17.85
C PRO A 48 -2.90 -6.62 -16.91
N PHE A 49 -4.14 -7.13 -16.78
CA PHE A 49 -4.44 -8.26 -15.89
C PHE A 49 -3.75 -9.56 -16.31
N GLU A 50 -3.67 -9.82 -17.63
CA GLU A 50 -3.01 -11.01 -18.14
C GLU A 50 -1.49 -10.97 -17.89
N GLU A 51 -0.88 -9.79 -18.03
CA GLU A 51 0.52 -9.57 -17.72
C GLU A 51 0.79 -9.74 -16.23
N ALA A 52 -0.07 -9.19 -15.36
CA ALA A 52 0.03 -9.32 -13.92
C ALA A 52 -0.13 -10.78 -13.48
N ALA A 53 -1.08 -11.52 -14.07
CA ALA A 53 -1.28 -12.94 -13.79
C ALA A 53 -0.07 -13.77 -14.20
N ARG A 54 0.47 -13.52 -15.39
CA ARG A 54 1.66 -14.21 -15.91
C ARG A 54 2.88 -13.93 -15.04
N PHE A 55 3.16 -12.68 -14.73
CA PHE A 55 4.28 -12.29 -13.87
C PHE A 55 4.19 -12.97 -12.50
N CYS A 56 3.02 -12.92 -11.87
CA CYS A 56 2.82 -13.58 -10.59
C CYS A 56 3.08 -15.09 -10.68
N ALA A 57 2.57 -15.77 -11.72
CA ALA A 57 2.75 -17.20 -11.88
C ALA A 57 4.21 -17.61 -12.16
N GLU A 58 4.92 -16.81 -12.96
CA GLU A 58 6.33 -17.07 -13.31
C GLU A 58 7.29 -16.93 -12.12
N HIS A 59 7.00 -16.01 -11.18
CA HIS A 59 7.86 -15.72 -10.02
C HIS A 59 7.36 -16.30 -8.69
N LEU A 60 6.19 -16.95 -8.69
CA LEU A 60 5.55 -17.38 -7.45
C LEU A 60 6.44 -18.28 -6.59
N GLU A 61 7.06 -19.30 -7.18
CA GLU A 61 7.89 -20.27 -6.46
C GLU A 61 9.09 -19.56 -5.80
N GLU A 62 9.78 -18.70 -6.56
CA GLU A 62 10.92 -17.91 -6.06
C GLU A 62 10.50 -16.99 -4.90
N PHE A 63 9.35 -16.32 -5.01
CA PHE A 63 8.86 -15.45 -3.95
C PHE A 63 8.43 -16.23 -2.69
N LEU A 64 7.89 -17.42 -2.86
CA LEU A 64 7.50 -18.27 -1.72
C LEU A 64 8.71 -18.84 -0.98
N GLU A 65 9.83 -19.08 -1.65
CA GLU A 65 11.09 -19.48 -0.99
C GLU A 65 11.66 -18.39 -0.09
N LEU A 66 11.40 -17.11 -0.42
CA LEU A 66 11.85 -15.94 0.35
C LEU A 66 10.82 -15.46 1.39
N TRP A 67 9.60 -16.03 1.35
CA TRP A 67 8.52 -15.56 2.21
C TRP A 67 8.72 -15.98 3.68
N GLU A 68 8.42 -15.04 4.58
CA GLU A 68 8.34 -15.25 6.02
C GLU A 68 7.00 -14.72 6.56
N SER A 69 6.55 -15.17 7.72
CA SER A 69 5.27 -14.78 8.32
C SER A 69 5.16 -13.31 8.72
N GLU A 70 6.27 -12.60 8.73
CA GLU A 70 6.36 -11.19 9.12
C GLU A 70 5.89 -10.23 8.01
N PHE A 71 5.75 -10.69 6.75
CA PHE A 71 5.34 -9.86 5.63
C PHE A 71 4.45 -10.59 4.62
N LEU A 72 3.70 -9.82 3.86
CA LEU A 72 3.06 -10.23 2.62
C LEU A 72 3.84 -9.65 1.43
N ILE A 73 3.70 -10.26 0.26
CA ILE A 73 4.30 -9.75 -0.98
C ILE A 73 3.25 -8.95 -1.74
N ASN A 74 3.53 -7.67 -1.98
CA ASN A 74 2.65 -6.77 -2.73
C ASN A 74 3.24 -6.48 -4.11
N ILE A 75 2.51 -6.85 -5.17
CA ILE A 75 2.94 -6.73 -6.57
C ILE A 75 2.05 -5.71 -7.27
N ASN A 76 2.67 -4.74 -7.95
CA ASN A 76 1.97 -3.79 -8.80
C ASN A 76 2.56 -3.83 -10.22
N VAL A 77 1.70 -4.02 -11.22
CA VAL A 77 2.08 -4.17 -12.64
C VAL A 77 1.56 -2.99 -13.43
N PRO A 78 2.44 -2.13 -13.99
CA PRO A 78 2.04 -0.99 -14.81
C PRO A 78 1.65 -1.42 -16.22
N HIS A 79 0.86 -0.61 -16.90
CA HIS A 79 0.53 -0.79 -18.31
C HIS A 79 1.78 -0.67 -19.17
N GLY A 80 1.93 -1.59 -20.14
CA GLY A 80 3.10 -1.58 -21.03
C GLY A 80 4.43 -1.85 -20.30
N SER A 81 4.38 -2.61 -19.23
CA SER A 81 5.57 -3.03 -18.49
C SER A 81 6.61 -3.65 -19.40
N THR A 82 7.87 -3.41 -19.11
CA THR A 82 9.00 -4.04 -19.82
C THR A 82 9.26 -5.48 -19.38
N GLY A 83 8.46 -6.02 -18.45
CA GLY A 83 8.70 -7.29 -17.78
C GLY A 83 9.82 -7.23 -16.73
N ARG A 84 10.50 -6.09 -16.61
CA ARG A 84 11.50 -5.88 -15.55
C ARG A 84 10.78 -5.60 -14.24
N TRP A 85 11.34 -6.13 -13.15
CA TRP A 85 10.85 -5.86 -11.81
C TRP A 85 11.97 -5.44 -10.87
N GLN A 86 11.60 -4.72 -9.83
CA GLN A 86 12.50 -4.32 -8.74
C GLN A 86 11.76 -4.34 -7.41
N VAL A 87 12.52 -4.52 -6.33
CA VAL A 87 12.00 -4.35 -4.98
C VAL A 87 11.83 -2.86 -4.72
N GLY A 88 10.60 -2.45 -4.42
CA GLY A 88 10.26 -1.10 -4.03
C GLY A 88 9.85 -1.02 -2.56
N TYR A 89 9.94 0.17 -1.97
CA TYR A 89 9.33 0.41 -0.67
C TYR A 89 8.12 1.35 -0.82
N PRO A 90 7.13 1.24 0.08
CA PRO A 90 5.94 2.06 0.01
C PRO A 90 6.28 3.54 0.20
N GLU A 91 5.94 4.36 -0.79
CA GLU A 91 6.12 5.79 -0.69
C GLU A 91 5.00 6.43 0.13
N HIS A 92 5.34 7.43 0.93
CA HIS A 92 4.32 8.22 1.61
C HIS A 92 3.58 9.11 0.60
N ARG A 93 2.25 8.94 0.50
CA ARG A 93 1.40 9.72 -0.38
C ARG A 93 0.50 10.65 0.40
N ASP A 94 0.55 11.92 0.07
CA ASP A 94 -0.43 12.91 0.48
C ASP A 94 -1.42 13.14 -0.66
N TYR A 95 -2.70 12.86 -0.41
CA TYR A 95 -3.76 12.98 -1.43
C TYR A 95 -4.21 14.43 -1.63
N GLY A 96 -3.82 15.35 -0.76
CA GLY A 96 -4.33 16.72 -0.77
C GLY A 96 -5.86 16.74 -0.60
N ASP A 97 -6.39 15.89 0.26
CA ASP A 97 -7.83 15.76 0.46
C ASP A 97 -8.46 17.08 0.89
N ALA A 98 -9.47 17.51 0.17
CA ALA A 98 -10.32 18.64 0.52
C ALA A 98 -11.72 18.15 0.92
N ILE A 99 -12.24 18.68 2.01
CA ILE A 99 -13.59 18.37 2.50
C ILE A 99 -14.45 19.60 2.33
N GLU A 100 -15.48 19.47 1.51
CA GLU A 100 -16.44 20.56 1.24
C GLU A 100 -17.82 20.16 1.75
N PRO A 101 -18.48 21.03 2.56
CA PRO A 101 -19.86 20.80 2.91
C PRO A 101 -20.79 21.03 1.70
N VAL A 102 -21.69 20.09 1.48
CA VAL A 102 -22.73 20.19 0.44
C VAL A 102 -24.08 20.22 1.13
N GLN A 103 -24.76 21.36 1.07
CA GLN A 103 -26.11 21.46 1.63
C GLN A 103 -27.10 20.61 0.81
N VAL A 104 -27.78 19.68 1.47
CA VAL A 104 -28.76 18.79 0.84
C VAL A 104 -30.17 19.26 1.13
N SER A 105 -30.46 19.70 2.38
CA SER A 105 -31.71 20.30 2.83
C SER A 105 -31.45 21.18 4.05
N GLU A 106 -32.49 21.81 4.62
CA GLU A 106 -32.32 22.65 5.82
C GLU A 106 -31.71 21.88 7.00
N ASP A 107 -31.98 20.58 7.13
CA ASP A 107 -31.60 19.74 8.24
C ASP A 107 -30.47 18.74 7.89
N ILE A 108 -30.03 18.63 6.61
CA ILE A 108 -29.07 17.65 6.16
C ILE A 108 -27.90 18.32 5.46
N ILE A 109 -26.70 18.12 6.04
CA ILE A 109 -25.43 18.51 5.43
C ILE A 109 -24.68 17.23 5.06
N SER A 110 -24.34 17.08 3.78
CA SER A 110 -23.41 16.07 3.30
C SER A 110 -22.04 16.69 3.08
N TYR A 111 -21.01 15.88 3.16
CA TYR A 111 -19.66 16.31 2.87
C TYR A 111 -19.15 15.61 1.61
N ARG A 112 -18.53 16.35 0.73
CA ARG A 112 -17.84 15.83 -0.43
C ARG A 112 -16.35 15.80 -0.10
N VAL A 113 -15.74 14.62 -0.24
CA VAL A 113 -14.29 14.49 -0.23
C VAL A 113 -13.80 14.55 -1.66
N SER A 114 -12.90 15.44 -1.96
CA SER A 114 -12.24 15.59 -3.26
C SER A 114 -10.74 15.65 -3.07
N VAL A 115 -10.01 15.27 -4.11
CA VAL A 115 -8.56 15.47 -4.16
C VAL A 115 -8.31 16.85 -4.76
N ASP A 116 -7.61 17.72 -4.04
CA ASP A 116 -7.14 18.99 -4.61
C ASP A 116 -5.72 18.79 -5.17
N PRO A 117 -5.56 18.76 -6.50
CA PRO A 117 -4.25 18.56 -7.11
C PRO A 117 -3.21 19.64 -6.75
N LYS A 118 -3.67 20.81 -6.26
CA LYS A 118 -2.77 21.90 -5.83
C LYS A 118 -2.17 21.65 -4.45
N HIS A 119 -2.82 20.82 -3.64
CA HIS A 119 -2.39 20.46 -2.30
C HIS A 119 -1.85 19.03 -2.21
N ALA A 120 -1.96 18.25 -3.30
CA ALA A 120 -1.30 16.96 -3.38
C ALA A 120 0.23 17.17 -3.39
N HIS A 121 0.84 17.00 -2.24
CA HIS A 121 2.29 17.05 -2.13
C HIS A 121 2.87 15.72 -2.62
N HIS A 122 3.47 15.76 -3.80
CA HIS A 122 4.37 14.69 -4.21
C HIS A 122 5.65 14.88 -3.39
N PHE A 123 5.86 14.02 -2.40
CA PHE A 123 7.19 13.88 -1.83
C PHE A 123 8.15 13.56 -2.98
N ILE A 124 9.37 14.10 -2.93
CA ILE A 124 10.37 13.81 -3.97
C ILE A 124 10.53 12.30 -4.01
N PRO A 125 10.15 11.62 -5.11
CA PRO A 125 10.21 10.17 -5.18
C PRO A 125 11.65 9.73 -4.93
N ASN A 126 11.83 8.77 -4.04
CA ASN A 126 13.12 8.09 -3.99
C ASN A 126 13.16 7.10 -5.16
N GLN A 127 14.33 6.97 -5.79
CA GLN A 127 14.52 6.14 -7.00
C GLN A 127 14.07 4.69 -6.86
N ASP A 128 13.95 4.20 -5.61
CA ASP A 128 13.52 2.83 -5.30
C ASP A 128 12.12 2.77 -4.68
N SER A 129 11.33 3.86 -4.73
CA SER A 129 9.94 3.80 -4.27
C SER A 129 9.05 3.04 -5.26
N ASP A 130 8.00 2.41 -4.75
CA ASP A 130 7.01 1.71 -5.57
C ASP A 130 6.42 2.65 -6.64
N MET A 131 6.14 3.89 -6.29
CA MET A 131 5.59 4.91 -7.19
C MET A 131 6.57 5.28 -8.31
N GLU A 132 7.85 5.48 -8.00
CA GLU A 132 8.87 5.81 -8.99
C GLU A 132 9.14 4.64 -9.94
N LEU A 133 9.19 3.41 -9.42
CA LEU A 133 9.35 2.22 -10.25
C LEU A 133 8.22 2.08 -11.27
N LEU A 134 6.98 2.22 -10.81
CA LEU A 134 5.79 2.13 -11.68
C LEU A 134 5.75 3.23 -12.73
N SER A 135 6.16 4.45 -12.40
CA SER A 135 6.24 5.57 -13.36
C SER A 135 7.22 5.30 -14.51
N ARG A 136 8.22 4.44 -14.27
CA ARG A 136 9.22 4.00 -15.24
C ARG A 136 8.86 2.71 -15.98
N GLY A 137 7.64 2.20 -15.81
CA GLY A 137 7.18 0.94 -16.42
C GLY A 137 7.84 -0.30 -15.82
N ILE A 138 8.34 -0.21 -14.58
CA ILE A 138 8.97 -1.31 -13.85
C ILE A 138 7.95 -1.89 -12.88
N ILE A 139 7.79 -3.21 -12.87
CA ILE A 139 6.92 -3.90 -11.92
C ILE A 139 7.52 -3.72 -10.51
N SER A 140 6.70 -3.23 -9.58
CA SER A 140 7.11 -3.09 -8.19
C SER A 140 6.72 -4.33 -7.39
N VAL A 141 7.69 -4.90 -6.68
CA VAL A 141 7.50 -5.99 -5.71
C VAL A 141 7.91 -5.47 -4.34
N THR A 142 6.97 -5.41 -3.42
CA THR A 142 7.19 -4.79 -2.10
C THR A 142 6.85 -5.79 -0.99
N PRO A 143 7.81 -6.22 -0.17
CA PRO A 143 7.50 -6.93 1.07
C PRO A 143 6.89 -5.95 2.08
N VAL A 144 5.64 -6.19 2.45
CA VAL A 144 4.87 -5.31 3.35
C VAL A 144 4.65 -6.01 4.68
N GLY A 145 5.10 -5.39 5.76
CA GLY A 145 4.93 -5.92 7.11
C GLY A 145 3.46 -6.15 7.48
N VAL A 146 3.18 -7.25 8.16
CA VAL A 146 1.82 -7.65 8.56
C VAL A 146 1.42 -7.02 9.90
N HIS A 147 2.37 -6.84 10.81
CA HIS A 147 2.14 -6.29 12.15
C HIS A 147 2.36 -4.79 12.22
N PRO A 148 1.60 -4.08 13.08
CA PRO A 148 1.91 -2.70 13.42
C PRO A 148 3.31 -2.59 14.04
N VAL A 149 4.06 -1.59 13.64
CA VAL A 149 5.39 -1.32 14.19
C VAL A 149 5.29 -0.23 15.23
N MET A 150 5.81 -0.50 16.44
CA MET A 150 5.93 0.49 17.49
C MET A 150 7.08 1.46 17.18
N ILE A 151 6.82 2.75 17.33
CA ILE A 151 7.86 3.78 17.18
C ILE A 151 8.58 3.92 18.53
N GLU A 152 9.75 3.30 18.66
CA GLU A 152 10.53 3.22 19.90
C GLU A 152 10.81 4.59 20.55
N SER A 153 11.14 5.60 19.75
CA SER A 153 11.39 6.96 20.25
C SER A 153 10.14 7.62 20.85
N ALA A 154 8.96 7.30 20.32
CA ALA A 154 7.69 7.76 20.89
C ALA A 154 7.37 6.99 22.16
N TYR A 155 7.51 5.66 22.14
CA TYR A 155 7.28 4.81 23.30
C TYR A 155 8.06 5.30 24.53
N ARG A 156 9.35 5.56 24.39
CA ARG A 156 10.19 6.05 25.49
C ARG A 156 9.66 7.34 26.09
N ARG A 157 9.25 8.33 25.28
CA ARG A 157 8.68 9.59 25.75
C ARG A 157 7.40 9.40 26.56
N PHE A 158 6.52 8.49 26.10
CA PHE A 158 5.28 8.18 26.82
C PHE A 158 5.55 7.40 28.11
N ALA A 159 6.53 6.50 28.12
CA ALA A 159 6.93 5.74 29.30
C ALA A 159 7.52 6.67 30.39
N ASP A 160 8.34 7.64 30.02
CA ASP A 160 8.90 8.64 30.93
C ASP A 160 7.78 9.48 31.57
N LEU A 161 6.84 10.00 30.77
CA LEU A 161 5.69 10.75 31.26
C LEU A 161 4.87 9.93 32.25
N ALA A 162 4.57 8.67 31.94
CA ALA A 162 3.81 7.80 32.86
C ALA A 162 4.55 7.47 34.16
N SER A 163 5.89 7.49 34.15
CA SER A 163 6.70 7.28 35.35
C SER A 163 6.73 8.49 36.27
N ASP A 164 6.68 9.71 35.70
CA ASP A 164 6.68 10.95 36.47
C ASP A 164 5.34 11.20 37.18
N GLU A 165 4.22 10.81 36.56
CA GLU A 165 2.90 10.86 37.23
C GLU A 165 2.79 9.93 38.44
N LYS A 166 3.50 8.78 38.42
CA LYS A 166 3.54 7.86 39.57
C LYS A 166 4.36 8.40 40.75
N LYS A 167 5.29 9.32 40.52
CA LYS A 167 6.12 9.94 41.56
C LYS A 167 5.44 11.14 42.20
N SER A 168 4.39 11.67 41.56
CA SER A 168 3.66 12.86 42.04
C SER A 168 2.38 12.53 42.85
N ARG A 169 2.08 11.27 43.02
CA ARG A 169 1.01 10.73 43.86
C ARG A 169 1.58 10.01 45.09
#